data_3a5cfc5f7d71850b84bedfd332e76801
#
_entry.id   3a5cfc5f7d71850b84bedfd332e76801
#
_cell.length_a   1.000
_cell.length_b   1.000
_cell.length_c   1.000
_cell.angle_alpha   90.00
_cell.angle_beta   90.00
_cell.angle_gamma   90.00
#
_symmetry.space_group_name_H-M   'P 1'
#
loop_
_entity.id
_entity.type
_entity.pdbx_description
1 polymer ?
#
loop_
_entity_poly.entity_id
_entity_poly.type
_entity_poly.pdbx_seq_one_letter_code
_entity_poly.pdbx_strand_id
1 'polypeptide(L)'
;MAPERRRGGEDSLWAVVAVIGRVIRIAEVFPSRALALSDQAWRETQVRAYANFLERTEQPAPRYIIRPIRRTDLPRRWKPLPALGLLHGNW
;
A
#
# COMPACT_ATOMS: atom_id res chain seq x y z
N MET A 1 12.06 5.72 26.35
CA MET A 1 11.95 5.84 25.94
C MET A 1 12.42 6.16 25.01
N ALA A 2 12.40 5.87 24.49
CA ALA A 2 12.57 6.54 23.58
C ALA A 2 13.63 6.46 22.56
N PRO A 3 14.79 6.01 22.78
CA PRO A 3 15.82 5.93 21.74
C PRO A 3 15.38 5.08 20.56
N GLU A 4 14.71 4.00 20.84
CA GLU A 4 14.28 3.15 19.75
C GLU A 4 13.34 3.86 18.84
N ARG A 5 12.46 4.66 19.41
CA ARG A 5 11.52 5.37 18.59
C ARG A 5 12.22 6.31 17.65
N ARG A 6 13.25 6.99 18.13
CA ARG A 6 13.96 7.90 17.27
C ARG A 6 14.67 7.20 16.16
N ARG A 7 15.31 6.09 16.47
CA ARG A 7 15.97 5.33 15.43
C ARG A 7 14.98 4.87 14.40
N GLY A 8 13.86 4.36 14.88
CA GLY A 8 12.84 3.93 13.96
C GLY A 8 12.35 5.07 13.10
N GLY A 9 12.23 6.26 13.70
CA GLY A 9 11.72 7.39 12.97
C GLY A 9 12.59 7.80 11.81
N GLU A 10 13.88 7.58 11.89
CA GLU A 10 14.77 8.00 10.81
C GLU A 10 14.72 7.05 9.63
N ASP A 11 14.65 5.76 9.89
CA ASP A 11 14.73 4.78 8.83
C ASP A 11 13.46 4.04 8.59
N SER A 12 12.59 4.01 9.57
CA SER A 12 11.39 3.19 9.50
C SER A 12 10.26 3.93 8.82
N LEU A 13 9.59 3.21 7.95
CA LEU A 13 8.40 3.68 7.29
C LEU A 13 7.33 2.62 7.46
N TRP A 14 6.10 3.01 7.19
CA TRP A 14 4.98 2.08 7.18
C TRP A 14 4.47 1.98 5.76
N ALA A 15 4.52 0.79 5.21
CA ALA A 15 4.12 0.55 3.84
C ALA A 15 2.69 0.08 3.77
N VAL A 16 1.95 0.61 2.82
CA VAL A 16 0.69 0.04 2.40
C VAL A 16 1.02 -0.84 1.21
N VAL A 17 0.81 -2.14 1.37
CA VAL A 17 1.21 -3.12 0.37
C VAL A 17 -0.03 -3.64 -0.32
N ALA A 18 -0.05 -3.53 -1.63
CA ALA A 18 -1.15 -4.03 -2.45
C ALA A 18 -0.87 -5.48 -2.84
N VAL A 19 -1.88 -6.34 -2.65
CA VAL A 19 -1.79 -7.74 -3.02
C VAL A 19 -2.90 -7.98 -4.04
N ILE A 20 -2.52 -8.28 -5.27
CA ILE A 20 -3.45 -8.51 -6.36
C ILE A 20 -3.15 -9.85 -6.97
N GLY A 21 -3.96 -10.85 -6.60
CA GLY A 21 -3.65 -12.21 -7.02
C GLY A 21 -2.29 -12.60 -6.51
N ARG A 22 -1.36 -12.85 -7.42
CA ARG A 22 0.00 -13.23 -7.05
C ARG A 22 0.98 -12.08 -7.05
N VAL A 23 0.50 -10.89 -7.37
CA VAL A 23 1.38 -9.72 -7.44
C VAL A 23 1.34 -8.99 -6.11
N ILE A 24 2.50 -8.64 -5.60
CA ILE A 24 2.63 -7.90 -4.35
C ILE A 24 3.46 -6.66 -4.65
N ARG A 25 2.94 -5.50 -4.27
CA ARG A 25 3.62 -4.27 -4.58
C ARG A 25 3.40 -3.25 -3.49
N ILE A 26 4.45 -2.51 -3.13
CA ILE A 26 4.33 -1.41 -2.19
C ILE A 26 3.59 -0.28 -2.89
N ALA A 27 2.40 0.05 -2.37
CA ALA A 27 1.57 1.08 -2.97
C ALA A 27 1.92 2.46 -2.47
N GLU A 28 2.25 2.58 -1.19
CA GLU A 28 2.56 3.86 -0.59
C GLU A 28 3.33 3.64 0.69
N VAL A 29 4.06 4.68 1.13
CA VAL A 29 4.77 4.62 2.40
C VAL A 29 4.48 5.88 3.19
N PHE A 30 4.49 5.73 4.52
CA PHE A 30 4.13 6.81 5.43
C PHE A 30 5.09 6.80 6.62
N PRO A 31 5.28 7.95 7.24
CA PRO A 31 6.14 7.99 8.43
C PRO A 31 5.49 7.41 9.67
N SER A 32 4.19 7.14 9.66
CA SER A 32 3.53 6.59 10.83
C SER A 32 2.53 5.51 10.45
N ARG A 33 2.30 4.63 11.41
CA ARG A 33 1.32 3.56 11.22
C ARG A 33 -0.09 4.11 11.06
N ALA A 34 -0.41 5.18 11.81
CA ALA A 34 -1.75 5.75 11.74
C ALA A 34 -2.05 6.27 10.34
N LEU A 35 -1.09 6.93 9.72
CA LEU A 35 -1.29 7.43 8.36
C LEU A 35 -1.44 6.28 7.37
N ALA A 36 -0.67 5.22 7.54
CA ALA A 36 -0.77 4.06 6.67
C ALA A 36 -2.13 3.41 6.81
N LEU A 37 -2.64 3.30 8.03
CA LEU A 37 -3.95 2.71 8.26
C LEU A 37 -5.06 3.54 7.62
N SER A 38 -4.96 4.86 7.70
CA SER A 38 -5.94 5.72 7.04
C SER A 38 -5.93 5.52 5.53
N ASP A 39 -4.75 5.41 4.95
CA ASP A 39 -4.63 5.20 3.53
C ASP A 39 -5.20 3.83 3.14
N GLN A 40 -4.90 2.81 3.93
CA GLN A 40 -5.44 1.48 3.68
C GLN A 40 -6.96 1.51 3.65
N ALA A 41 -7.56 2.15 4.65
CA ALA A 41 -9.01 2.21 4.74
C ALA A 41 -9.61 2.92 3.54
N TRP A 42 -8.97 4.00 3.11
CA TRP A 42 -9.44 4.73 1.94
C TRP A 42 -9.37 3.87 0.68
N ARG A 43 -8.26 3.18 0.50
CA ARG A 43 -8.10 2.32 -0.68
C ARG A 43 -9.13 1.19 -0.68
N GLU A 44 -9.39 0.62 0.48
CA GLU A 44 -10.39 -0.44 0.57
C GLU A 44 -11.79 0.08 0.25
N THR A 45 -12.08 1.31 0.63
CA THR A 45 -13.34 1.93 0.25
C THR A 45 -13.45 2.07 -1.27
N GLN A 46 -12.36 2.46 -1.92
CA GLN A 46 -12.36 2.57 -3.37
C GLN A 46 -12.59 1.22 -4.04
N VAL A 47 -11.94 0.19 -3.52
CA VAL A 47 -12.12 -1.16 -4.08
C VAL A 47 -13.58 -1.59 -3.95
N ARG A 48 -14.19 -1.34 -2.80
CA ARG A 48 -15.59 -1.73 -2.61
C ARG A 48 -16.51 -0.97 -3.57
N ALA A 49 -16.19 0.30 -3.81
CA ALA A 49 -16.99 1.10 -4.73
C ALA A 49 -16.95 0.55 -6.15
N TYR A 50 -15.87 -0.13 -6.50
CA TYR A 50 -15.70 -0.67 -7.85
C TYR A 50 -15.88 -2.18 -7.89
N ALA A 51 -16.48 -2.77 -6.86
CA ALA A 51 -16.56 -4.23 -6.76
C ALA A 51 -17.29 -4.84 -7.97
N ASN A 52 -18.40 -4.23 -8.39
CA ASN A 52 -19.14 -4.78 -9.52
C ASN A 52 -18.34 -4.69 -10.80
N PHE A 53 -17.62 -3.61 -10.99
CA PHE A 53 -16.78 -3.46 -12.17
C PHE A 53 -15.68 -4.53 -12.20
N LEU A 54 -15.05 -4.76 -11.07
CA LEU A 54 -13.99 -5.75 -10.98
C LEU A 54 -14.53 -7.14 -11.28
N GLU A 55 -15.70 -7.43 -10.74
CA GLU A 55 -16.31 -8.74 -10.98
C GLU A 55 -16.66 -8.94 -12.45
N ARG A 56 -17.27 -7.93 -13.06
CA ARG A 56 -17.66 -8.03 -14.46
C ARG A 56 -16.47 -8.18 -15.39
N THR A 57 -15.37 -7.55 -15.06
CA THR A 57 -14.19 -7.62 -15.90
C THR A 57 -13.23 -8.72 -15.48
N GLU A 58 -13.65 -9.53 -14.50
CA GLU A 58 -12.87 -10.68 -14.03
C GLU A 58 -11.49 -10.28 -13.55
N GLN A 59 -11.40 -9.12 -12.92
CA GLN A 59 -10.15 -8.66 -12.34
C GLN A 59 -10.12 -8.98 -10.85
N PRO A 60 -8.99 -9.43 -10.33
CA PRO A 60 -8.90 -9.69 -8.91
C PRO A 60 -9.00 -8.39 -8.13
N ALA A 61 -9.73 -8.42 -7.02
CA ALA A 61 -9.83 -7.27 -6.16
C ALA A 61 -8.53 -7.11 -5.37
N PRO A 62 -7.93 -5.93 -5.39
CA PRO A 62 -6.72 -5.73 -4.59
C PRO A 62 -7.05 -5.78 -3.12
N ARG A 63 -6.12 -6.30 -2.35
CA ARG A 63 -6.16 -6.24 -0.89
C ARG A 63 -4.97 -5.44 -0.44
N TYR A 64 -5.09 -4.79 0.70
CA TYR A 64 -4.03 -3.94 1.22
C TYR A 64 -3.66 -4.36 2.62
N ILE A 65 -2.38 -4.48 2.87
CA ILE A 65 -1.87 -4.80 4.20
C ILE A 65 -0.87 -3.73 4.61
N ILE A 66 -0.67 -3.60 5.91
CA ILE A 66 0.24 -2.62 6.47
C ILE A 66 1.47 -3.34 6.99
N ARG A 67 2.64 -2.85 6.64
CA ARG A 67 3.90 -3.46 7.06
C ARG A 67 4.92 -2.40 7.41
N PRO A 68 5.69 -2.60 8.49
CA PRO A 68 6.84 -1.74 8.71
C PRO A 68 7.95 -2.11 7.74
N ILE A 69 8.58 -1.10 7.16
CA ILE A 69 9.73 -1.32 6.28
C ILE A 69 10.76 -0.25 6.55
N ARG A 70 11.97 -0.51 6.11
CA ARG A 70 13.01 0.50 6.17
C ARG A 70 13.08 1.20 4.82
N ARG A 71 13.54 2.46 4.87
CA ARG A 71 13.67 3.22 3.64
C ARG A 71 14.54 2.49 2.62
N THR A 72 15.56 1.80 3.09
CA THR A 72 16.44 1.07 2.20
C THR A 72 15.79 -0.15 1.55
N ASP A 73 14.61 -0.56 2.04
CA ASP A 73 13.89 -1.69 1.46
C ASP A 73 13.10 -1.30 0.23
N LEU A 74 12.96 0.00 -0.05
CA LEU A 74 12.23 0.44 -1.23
C LEU A 74 13.05 0.22 -2.48
N PRO A 75 12.46 -0.30 -3.54
CA PRO A 75 13.17 -0.41 -4.81
C PRO A 75 13.63 0.96 -5.27
N ARG A 76 14.74 0.97 -6.00
CA ARG A 76 15.36 2.23 -6.39
C ARG A 76 14.42 3.12 -7.20
N ARG A 77 13.62 2.52 -8.05
CA ARG A 77 12.72 3.28 -8.92
C ARG A 77 11.27 3.16 -8.48
N TRP A 78 11.07 2.87 -7.23
CA TRP A 78 9.73 2.72 -6.72
C TRP A 78 8.95 4.02 -6.87
N LYS A 79 7.69 3.89 -7.25
CA LYS A 79 6.74 4.99 -7.32
C LYS A 79 5.46 4.58 -6.64
N PRO A 80 4.75 5.52 -6.01
CA PRO A 80 3.47 5.19 -5.40
C PRO A 80 2.48 4.66 -6.43
N LEU A 81 1.61 3.79 -5.97
CA LEU A 81 0.55 3.22 -6.78
C LEU A 81 -0.77 3.81 -6.32
N PRO A 82 -1.47 4.58 -7.15
CA PRO A 82 -2.76 5.14 -6.74
C PRO A 82 -3.77 4.03 -6.49
N ALA A 83 -4.80 4.35 -5.70
CA ALA A 83 -5.91 3.45 -5.54
C ALA A 83 -6.49 3.18 -6.92
N LEU A 84 -6.82 1.95 -7.21
CA LEU A 84 -7.38 1.54 -8.49
C LEU A 84 -6.43 1.74 -9.66
N GLY A 85 -5.18 2.13 -9.42
CA GLY A 85 -4.21 2.24 -10.51
C GLY A 85 -3.99 0.91 -11.19
N LEU A 86 -4.27 -0.17 -10.50
CA LEU A 86 -4.10 -1.51 -11.04
C LEU A 86 -5.06 -1.81 -12.18
N LEU A 87 -6.16 -1.06 -12.26
CA LEU A 87 -7.15 -1.30 -13.31
C LEU A 87 -6.62 -0.96 -14.68
N HIS A 88 -5.53 -0.24 -14.74
CA HIS A 88 -4.95 0.15 -16.03
C HIS A 88 -3.80 -0.74 -16.46
N GLY A 89 -3.46 -1.73 -15.66
CA GLY A 89 -2.40 -2.64 -16.04
C GLY A 89 -1.01 -2.03 -15.99
N ASN A 90 -0.82 -0.93 -15.30
CA ASN A 90 0.46 -0.22 -15.26
C ASN A 90 1.22 -0.53 -13.99
N TRP A 91 1.24 -1.78 -13.65
CA TRP A 91 1.86 -2.17 -12.39
C TRP A 91 2.70 -3.42 -12.59
#